data_aa185a6cf487c9397d4aa244f6a0f03a
#
_entry.id   aa185a6cf487c9397d4aa244f6a0f03a
#
_cell.length_a   1.000
_cell.length_b   1.000
_cell.length_c   1.000
_cell.angle_alpha   90.00
_cell.angle_beta   90.00
_cell.angle_gamma   90.00
#
_symmetry.space_group_name_H-M   'P 1'
#
loop_
_entity.id
_entity.type
_entity.pdbx_description
1 polymer ?
#
loop_
_entity_poly.entity_id
_entity_poly.type
_entity_poly.pdbx_seq_one_letter_code
_entity_poly.pdbx_strand_id
1 'polypeptide(L)'
;INKVLTGAKNFRHANMTGTMVKPPDMARWWDTLKMMIKMKGTLRYYSGWYLQSIGEATKELHDPWLAHVFKHLFLPEVPVVFIMIILGALSDGNMAVRKDGSGGVARALEKRYLDLDGEVAYSSTVEKIIVEEDHAVGVRLSDGEEYRADHIVSAADGYSTLYDLLEGKYLTAELRKLHAEWPLWKPVVLINYGVARDFSDEPSITMLKPTSNIGAGYLASNCWIIRIFNYCQSCAPAGRTLVQVMIESEWQPWKDIRADKDAYNAEKEMTAKQVLERLNDVWPGIRDQVEMTNVATPHTWWRFTRNRQGAFEGFAIIGKIFTTSVKRTLPGLDHFFMAGQWVVPGGGVIPTLVSGKHAARLLCRRDGKVFNTSSEEA
;
A
#
# COMPACT_ATOMS: atom_id res chain seq x y z
N ILE A 1 2.06 15.52 -22.85
CA ILE A 1 2.29 14.09 -23.11
C ILE A 1 3.76 13.84 -23.37
N ASN A 2 4.41 14.53 -24.34
CA ASN A 2 5.81 14.29 -24.72
C ASN A 2 6.78 14.36 -23.52
N LYS A 3 6.57 15.30 -22.58
CA LYS A 3 7.35 15.37 -21.32
C LYS A 3 7.26 14.08 -20.50
N VAL A 4 6.06 13.50 -20.38
CA VAL A 4 5.81 12.26 -19.64
C VAL A 4 6.45 11.07 -20.34
N LEU A 5 6.27 10.94 -21.65
CA LEU A 5 6.85 9.84 -22.43
C LEU A 5 8.38 9.89 -22.44
N THR A 6 8.97 11.09 -22.56
CA THR A 6 10.42 11.28 -22.45
C THR A 6 10.94 10.90 -21.06
N GLY A 7 10.21 11.30 -20.02
CA GLY A 7 10.51 10.89 -18.64
C GLY A 7 10.46 9.38 -18.47
N ALA A 8 9.39 8.74 -18.93
CA ALA A 8 9.24 7.28 -18.86
C ALA A 8 10.40 6.54 -19.56
N LYS A 9 10.84 7.01 -20.76
CA LYS A 9 12.02 6.47 -21.45
C LYS A 9 13.29 6.57 -20.60
N ASN A 10 13.48 7.68 -19.86
CA ASN A 10 14.65 7.86 -19.00
C ASN A 10 14.60 7.00 -17.73
N PHE A 11 13.40 6.62 -17.27
CA PHE A 11 13.22 5.68 -16.16
C PHE A 11 13.26 4.21 -16.59
N ARG A 12 13.24 3.90 -17.88
CA ARG A 12 13.18 2.54 -18.41
C ARG A 12 14.24 1.62 -17.82
N HIS A 13 15.49 2.09 -17.71
CA HIS A 13 16.60 1.31 -17.17
C HIS A 13 17.02 1.77 -15.76
N ALA A 14 16.19 2.59 -15.10
CA ALA A 14 16.45 3.02 -13.75
C ALA A 14 16.12 1.88 -12.78
N ASN A 15 17.16 1.22 -12.27
CA ASN A 15 16.99 0.22 -11.22
C ASN A 15 16.62 0.91 -9.90
N MET A 16 15.32 1.16 -9.73
CA MET A 16 14.78 1.85 -8.53
C MET A 16 15.03 1.02 -7.26
N THR A 17 14.96 -0.31 -7.35
CA THR A 17 15.26 -1.20 -6.21
C THR A 17 16.74 -1.18 -5.86
N GLY A 18 17.64 -1.10 -6.86
CA GLY A 18 19.07 -0.98 -6.67
C GLY A 18 19.52 0.36 -6.07
N THR A 19 18.73 1.43 -6.15
CA THR A 19 19.01 2.70 -5.46
C THR A 19 18.62 2.69 -4.00
N MET A 20 17.70 1.79 -3.58
CA MET A 20 17.22 1.62 -2.21
C MET A 20 18.02 0.56 -1.43
N VAL A 21 19.25 0.27 -1.83
CA VAL A 21 20.05 -0.82 -1.22
C VAL A 21 20.38 -0.55 0.25
N LYS A 22 20.58 0.73 0.63
CA LYS A 22 21.01 1.11 1.99
C LYS A 22 19.93 1.92 2.70
N PRO A 23 19.63 1.61 3.98
CA PRO A 23 18.69 2.40 4.75
C PRO A 23 19.11 3.87 4.80
N PRO A 24 18.20 4.84 4.69
CA PRO A 24 18.50 6.26 4.90
C PRO A 24 19.18 6.53 6.25
N ASP A 25 18.78 5.79 7.30
CA ASP A 25 19.36 5.85 8.65
C ASP A 25 20.84 5.41 8.71
N MET A 26 21.35 4.72 7.69
CA MET A 26 22.74 4.30 7.54
C MET A 26 23.49 5.05 6.44
N ALA A 27 22.79 5.88 5.67
CA ALA A 27 23.40 6.58 4.54
C ALA A 27 24.39 7.64 5.02
N ARG A 28 25.58 7.67 4.42
CA ARG A 28 26.59 8.69 4.61
C ARG A 28 26.56 9.64 3.42
N TRP A 29 27.15 10.83 3.53
CA TRP A 29 27.12 11.83 2.47
C TRP A 29 27.62 11.31 1.11
N TRP A 30 28.61 10.42 1.09
CA TRP A 30 29.11 9.79 -0.15
C TRP A 30 28.14 8.75 -0.74
N ASP A 31 27.28 8.10 0.07
CA ASP A 31 26.23 7.22 -0.43
C ASP A 31 25.19 8.06 -1.19
N THR A 32 24.86 9.23 -0.65
CA THR A 32 23.99 10.22 -1.32
C THR A 32 24.62 10.70 -2.64
N LEU A 33 25.92 11.02 -2.64
CA LEU A 33 26.63 11.42 -3.85
C LEU A 33 26.63 10.32 -4.92
N LYS A 34 26.92 9.07 -4.52
CA LYS A 34 26.85 7.91 -5.43
C LYS A 34 25.45 7.73 -6.00
N MET A 35 24.43 7.89 -5.17
CA MET A 35 23.04 7.82 -5.61
C MET A 35 22.73 8.93 -6.63
N MET A 36 23.12 10.16 -6.36
CA MET A 36 22.95 11.29 -7.28
C MET A 36 23.64 11.04 -8.63
N ILE A 37 24.85 10.49 -8.63
CA ILE A 37 25.57 10.12 -9.87
C ILE A 37 24.80 9.03 -10.63
N LYS A 38 24.34 7.98 -9.96
CA LYS A 38 23.51 6.93 -10.57
C LYS A 38 22.21 7.49 -11.16
N MET A 39 21.59 8.44 -10.48
CA MET A 39 20.32 9.04 -10.87
C MET A 39 20.44 10.29 -11.74
N LYS A 40 21.67 10.69 -12.20
CA LYS A 40 21.87 11.96 -12.93
C LYS A 40 20.90 12.17 -14.10
N GLY A 41 20.52 11.10 -14.81
CA GLY A 41 19.56 11.15 -15.91
C GLY A 41 18.10 11.36 -15.49
N THR A 42 17.77 11.08 -14.24
CA THR A 42 16.40 11.15 -13.71
C THR A 42 16.20 12.22 -12.62
N LEU A 43 17.28 12.77 -12.06
CA LEU A 43 17.20 13.75 -10.95
C LEU A 43 16.31 14.95 -11.26
N ARG A 44 16.32 15.45 -12.51
CA ARG A 44 15.50 16.59 -12.94
C ARG A 44 13.99 16.35 -12.75
N TYR A 45 13.57 15.09 -12.72
CA TYR A 45 12.15 14.73 -12.56
C TYR A 45 11.68 14.75 -11.10
N TYR A 46 12.59 14.97 -10.14
CA TYR A 46 12.26 15.10 -8.73
C TYR A 46 12.12 16.57 -8.28
N SER A 47 11.78 17.47 -9.22
CA SER A 47 11.60 18.90 -8.95
C SER A 47 10.56 19.54 -9.87
N GLY A 48 10.06 20.72 -9.46
CA GLY A 48 9.19 21.57 -10.26
C GLY A 48 7.90 20.87 -10.72
N TRP A 49 7.55 21.03 -11.98
CA TRP A 49 6.34 20.51 -12.61
C TRP A 49 6.14 19.00 -12.40
N TYR A 50 7.20 18.24 -12.34
CA TYR A 50 7.14 16.78 -12.19
C TYR A 50 6.68 16.31 -10.81
N LEU A 51 6.76 17.16 -9.79
CA LEU A 51 6.24 16.90 -8.44
C LEU A 51 4.81 17.40 -8.24
N GLN A 52 4.23 18.10 -9.22
CA GLN A 52 2.80 18.42 -9.19
C GLN A 52 1.98 17.15 -9.25
N SER A 53 0.79 17.18 -8.67
CA SER A 53 -0.15 16.07 -8.82
C SER A 53 -0.57 15.91 -10.29
N ILE A 54 -0.92 14.67 -10.67
CA ILE A 54 -1.45 14.38 -12.01
C ILE A 54 -2.68 15.24 -12.27
N GLY A 55 -3.57 15.38 -11.27
CA GLY A 55 -4.77 16.19 -11.36
C GLY A 55 -4.49 17.65 -11.71
N GLU A 56 -3.45 18.27 -11.13
CA GLU A 56 -3.02 19.61 -11.50
C GLU A 56 -2.41 19.67 -12.89
N ALA A 57 -1.51 18.75 -13.21
CA ALA A 57 -0.82 18.70 -14.50
C ALA A 57 -1.79 18.49 -15.68
N THR A 58 -2.92 17.80 -15.45
CA THR A 58 -3.92 17.59 -16.51
C THR A 58 -4.75 18.83 -16.83
N LYS A 59 -4.77 19.86 -15.97
CA LYS A 59 -5.42 21.14 -16.28
C LYS A 59 -4.76 21.88 -17.43
N GLU A 60 -3.50 21.56 -17.74
CA GLU A 60 -2.75 22.11 -18.88
C GLU A 60 -3.10 21.42 -20.22
N LEU A 61 -3.90 20.36 -20.21
CA LEU A 61 -4.27 19.62 -21.42
C LEU A 61 -5.53 20.23 -22.04
N HIS A 62 -5.45 20.60 -23.32
CA HIS A 62 -6.57 21.18 -24.06
C HIS A 62 -7.65 20.16 -24.44
N ASP A 63 -7.27 18.90 -24.61
CA ASP A 63 -8.20 17.82 -24.92
C ASP A 63 -8.84 17.25 -23.64
N PRO A 64 -10.17 17.38 -23.45
CA PRO A 64 -10.85 16.95 -22.21
C PRO A 64 -10.80 15.43 -22.01
N TRP A 65 -10.85 14.66 -23.10
CA TRP A 65 -10.80 13.20 -23.03
C TRP A 65 -9.40 12.74 -22.56
N LEU A 66 -8.37 13.33 -23.16
CA LEU A 66 -7.00 13.04 -22.81
C LEU A 66 -6.66 13.47 -21.38
N ALA A 67 -7.18 14.64 -20.95
CA ALA A 67 -7.07 15.09 -19.56
C ALA A 67 -7.73 14.10 -18.60
N HIS A 68 -8.92 13.59 -18.96
CA HIS A 68 -9.63 12.59 -18.18
C HIS A 68 -8.84 11.27 -18.08
N VAL A 69 -8.37 10.72 -19.20
CA VAL A 69 -7.57 9.50 -19.22
C VAL A 69 -6.30 9.64 -18.35
N PHE A 70 -5.56 10.72 -18.53
CA PHE A 70 -4.34 10.96 -17.75
C PHE A 70 -4.60 11.12 -16.26
N LYS A 71 -5.67 11.85 -15.91
CA LYS A 71 -6.06 12.05 -14.52
C LYS A 71 -6.36 10.74 -13.80
N HIS A 72 -6.93 9.76 -14.52
CA HIS A 72 -7.36 8.48 -13.94
C HIS A 72 -6.46 7.29 -14.30
N LEU A 73 -5.34 7.53 -15.00
CA LEU A 73 -4.36 6.47 -15.31
C LEU A 73 -3.78 5.84 -14.04
N PHE A 74 -3.74 6.61 -12.97
CA PHE A 74 -3.45 6.18 -11.61
C PHE A 74 -4.34 6.96 -10.63
N LEU A 75 -3.82 7.43 -9.51
CA LEU A 75 -4.55 8.29 -8.59
C LEU A 75 -4.23 9.77 -8.89
N PRO A 76 -5.23 10.66 -8.96
CA PRO A 76 -5.03 12.06 -9.35
C PRO A 76 -4.06 12.84 -8.46
N GLU A 77 -3.91 12.43 -7.20
CA GLU A 77 -3.10 13.09 -6.19
C GLU A 77 -1.59 12.78 -6.31
N VAL A 78 -1.23 11.67 -6.97
CA VAL A 78 0.20 11.28 -7.07
C VAL A 78 0.98 12.23 -7.98
N PRO A 79 2.28 12.41 -7.72
CA PRO A 79 3.12 13.24 -8.58
C PRO A 79 3.27 12.68 -10.01
N VAL A 80 3.39 13.56 -10.99
CA VAL A 80 3.59 13.17 -12.40
C VAL A 80 4.79 12.24 -12.59
N VAL A 81 5.88 12.46 -11.86
CA VAL A 81 7.08 11.60 -11.90
C VAL A 81 6.74 10.14 -11.57
N PHE A 82 5.77 9.89 -10.72
CA PHE A 82 5.36 8.52 -10.36
C PHE A 82 4.84 7.74 -11.58
N ILE A 83 3.99 8.37 -12.42
CA ILE A 83 3.56 7.74 -13.69
C ILE A 83 4.76 7.45 -14.61
N MET A 84 5.74 8.34 -14.68
CA MET A 84 6.94 8.12 -15.50
C MET A 84 7.71 6.90 -15.02
N ILE A 85 7.85 6.71 -13.71
CA ILE A 85 8.50 5.54 -13.10
C ILE A 85 7.73 4.27 -13.46
N ILE A 86 6.40 4.26 -13.28
CA ILE A 86 5.55 3.09 -13.58
C ILE A 86 5.61 2.73 -15.06
N LEU A 87 5.42 3.70 -15.96
CA LEU A 87 5.49 3.46 -17.41
C LEU A 87 6.88 3.00 -17.85
N GLY A 88 7.94 3.56 -17.26
CA GLY A 88 9.31 3.12 -17.50
C GLY A 88 9.52 1.66 -17.09
N ALA A 89 9.11 1.28 -15.88
CA ALA A 89 9.22 -0.07 -15.35
C ALA A 89 8.38 -1.08 -16.16
N LEU A 90 7.16 -0.71 -16.56
CA LEU A 90 6.31 -1.53 -17.43
C LEU A 90 6.97 -1.76 -18.80
N SER A 91 7.52 -0.71 -19.42
CA SER A 91 8.17 -0.82 -20.74
C SER A 91 9.46 -1.63 -20.74
N ASP A 92 10.06 -1.84 -19.57
CA ASP A 92 11.28 -2.63 -19.35
C ASP A 92 10.98 -4.07 -18.86
N GLY A 93 9.70 -4.44 -18.73
CA GLY A 93 9.27 -5.74 -18.23
C GLY A 93 9.52 -5.97 -16.73
N ASN A 94 9.86 -4.91 -16.01
CA ASN A 94 10.17 -4.98 -14.56
C ASN A 94 8.93 -4.91 -13.66
N MET A 95 7.73 -4.89 -14.23
CA MET A 95 6.48 -5.00 -13.51
C MET A 95 5.67 -6.19 -14.02
N ALA A 96 5.29 -7.04 -13.09
CA ALA A 96 4.49 -8.22 -13.38
C ALA A 96 3.43 -8.44 -12.31
N VAL A 97 2.34 -9.08 -12.68
CA VAL A 97 1.32 -9.56 -11.77
C VAL A 97 1.52 -11.06 -11.55
N ARG A 98 1.51 -11.50 -10.30
CA ARG A 98 1.63 -12.92 -9.99
C ARG A 98 0.38 -13.68 -10.42
N LYS A 99 0.57 -14.86 -11.00
CA LYS A 99 -0.53 -15.74 -11.45
C LYS A 99 -1.42 -16.25 -10.30
N ASP A 100 -0.87 -16.30 -9.07
CA ASP A 100 -1.55 -16.74 -7.85
C ASP A 100 -1.99 -15.57 -6.95
N GLY A 101 -2.00 -14.36 -7.50
CA GLY A 101 -2.41 -13.13 -6.82
C GLY A 101 -1.43 -12.67 -5.72
N SER A 102 -1.78 -11.60 -5.03
CA SER A 102 -0.96 -11.03 -3.94
C SER A 102 -0.83 -11.95 -2.72
N GLY A 103 -1.85 -12.77 -2.45
CA GLY A 103 -1.78 -13.81 -1.40
C GLY A 103 -0.67 -14.82 -1.63
N GLY A 104 -0.33 -15.12 -2.89
CA GLY A 104 0.79 -15.99 -3.23
C GLY A 104 2.15 -15.43 -2.82
N VAL A 105 2.32 -14.10 -2.85
CA VAL A 105 3.55 -13.45 -2.35
C VAL A 105 3.68 -13.66 -0.84
N ALA A 106 2.58 -13.40 -0.09
CA ALA A 106 2.57 -13.55 1.37
C ALA A 106 2.89 -15.00 1.77
N ARG A 107 2.20 -15.98 1.16
CA ARG A 107 2.46 -17.41 1.43
C ARG A 107 3.88 -17.85 1.10
N ALA A 108 4.47 -17.32 0.02
CA ALA A 108 5.85 -17.65 -0.35
C ALA A 108 6.87 -17.11 0.67
N LEU A 109 6.63 -15.89 1.17
CA LEU A 109 7.46 -15.30 2.23
C LEU A 109 7.31 -16.04 3.56
N GLU A 110 6.09 -16.35 3.96
CA GLU A 110 5.79 -17.12 5.15
C GLU A 110 6.45 -18.49 5.09
N LYS A 111 6.27 -19.23 3.98
CA LYS A 111 6.92 -20.50 3.79
C LYS A 111 8.44 -20.39 3.94
N ARG A 112 9.05 -19.38 3.30
CA ARG A 112 10.50 -19.18 3.41
C ARG A 112 10.94 -18.84 4.82
N TYR A 113 10.14 -18.09 5.56
CA TYR A 113 10.42 -17.75 6.97
C TYR A 113 10.38 -18.99 7.85
N LEU A 114 9.37 -19.85 7.69
CA LEU A 114 9.25 -21.12 8.40
C LEU A 114 10.37 -22.12 8.01
N ASP A 115 10.75 -22.19 6.71
CA ASP A 115 11.87 -23.00 6.23
C ASP A 115 13.25 -22.54 6.81
N LEU A 116 13.29 -21.37 7.43
CA LEU A 116 14.46 -20.81 8.13
C LEU A 116 14.30 -20.88 9.65
N ASP A 117 13.47 -21.79 10.14
CA ASP A 117 13.18 -22.02 11.57
C ASP A 117 12.54 -20.79 12.26
N GLY A 118 11.86 -19.92 11.49
CA GLY A 118 11.05 -18.84 12.05
C GLY A 118 9.72 -19.36 12.58
N GLU A 119 9.15 -18.71 13.58
CA GLU A 119 7.87 -19.05 14.18
C GLU A 119 6.81 -17.98 13.88
N VAL A 120 5.56 -18.39 13.63
CA VAL A 120 4.43 -17.50 13.39
C VAL A 120 3.30 -17.78 14.36
N ALA A 121 2.95 -16.81 15.19
CA ALA A 121 1.80 -16.86 16.07
C ALA A 121 0.61 -16.12 15.43
N TYR A 122 -0.37 -16.88 14.96
CA TYR A 122 -1.62 -16.32 14.41
C TYR A 122 -2.62 -15.93 15.51
N SER A 123 -3.55 -15.04 15.16
CA SER A 123 -4.59 -14.57 16.07
C SER A 123 -4.06 -13.94 17.36
N SER A 124 -2.81 -13.49 17.35
CA SER A 124 -2.10 -12.93 18.49
C SER A 124 -2.02 -11.41 18.38
N THR A 125 -2.96 -10.73 19.05
CA THR A 125 -3.03 -9.25 19.03
C THR A 125 -2.07 -8.69 20.07
N VAL A 126 -1.04 -7.97 19.62
CA VAL A 126 -0.14 -7.23 20.51
C VAL A 126 -0.88 -5.98 21.01
N GLU A 127 -0.92 -5.78 22.33
CA GLU A 127 -1.49 -4.60 22.98
C GLU A 127 -0.43 -3.65 23.55
N LYS A 128 0.79 -4.14 23.82
CA LYS A 128 1.87 -3.33 24.40
C LYS A 128 3.24 -3.82 23.94
N ILE A 129 4.16 -2.88 23.70
CA ILE A 129 5.59 -3.15 23.62
C ILE A 129 6.19 -2.98 25.02
N ILE A 130 6.83 -4.01 25.52
CA ILE A 130 7.45 -4.01 26.85
C ILE A 130 8.79 -3.29 26.74
N VAL A 131 8.96 -2.27 27.58
CA VAL A 131 10.19 -1.46 27.65
C VAL A 131 10.73 -1.45 29.07
N GLU A 132 11.98 -1.82 29.24
CA GLU A 132 12.73 -1.80 30.50
C GLU A 132 14.00 -0.95 30.30
N GLU A 133 14.24 0.02 31.14
CA GLU A 133 15.41 0.91 31.06
C GLU A 133 15.66 1.49 29.66
N ASP A 134 14.58 1.94 28.98
CA ASP A 134 14.61 2.43 27.61
C ASP A 134 15.05 1.40 26.53
N HIS A 135 14.97 0.09 26.83
CA HIS A 135 15.18 -1.01 25.89
C HIS A 135 13.86 -1.72 25.63
N ALA A 136 13.52 -1.92 24.36
CA ALA A 136 12.41 -2.77 23.97
C ALA A 136 12.81 -4.24 24.13
N VAL A 137 12.17 -4.95 25.06
CA VAL A 137 12.55 -6.31 25.50
C VAL A 137 11.49 -7.37 25.22
N GLY A 138 10.34 -6.98 24.68
CA GLY A 138 9.26 -7.94 24.40
C GLY A 138 7.97 -7.26 23.97
N VAL A 139 6.93 -8.07 23.84
CA VAL A 139 5.56 -7.65 23.58
C VAL A 139 4.60 -8.37 24.53
N ARG A 140 3.48 -7.71 24.86
CA ARG A 140 2.36 -8.31 25.57
C ARG A 140 1.16 -8.38 24.66
N LEU A 141 0.53 -9.54 24.64
CA LEU A 141 -0.68 -9.80 23.90
C LEU A 141 -1.94 -9.36 24.68
N SER A 142 -3.06 -9.26 23.97
CA SER A 142 -4.35 -8.85 24.55
C SER A 142 -4.94 -9.86 25.54
N ASP A 143 -4.47 -11.11 25.57
CA ASP A 143 -4.79 -12.14 26.54
C ASP A 143 -3.87 -12.13 27.77
N GLY A 144 -2.87 -11.25 27.79
CA GLY A 144 -1.90 -11.06 28.86
C GLY A 144 -0.62 -11.88 28.70
N GLU A 145 -0.51 -12.74 27.67
CA GLU A 145 0.73 -13.48 27.39
C GLU A 145 1.86 -12.54 26.97
N GLU A 146 3.09 -12.82 27.44
CA GLU A 146 4.28 -12.01 27.11
C GLU A 146 5.31 -12.83 26.34
N TYR A 147 5.83 -12.22 25.27
CA TYR A 147 6.95 -12.75 24.50
C TYR A 147 8.16 -11.84 24.67
N ARG A 148 9.29 -12.42 25.10
CA ARG A 148 10.56 -11.71 25.27
C ARG A 148 11.48 -11.93 24.07
N ALA A 149 12.22 -10.90 23.68
CA ALA A 149 13.18 -10.96 22.56
C ALA A 149 14.28 -9.90 22.73
N ASP A 150 15.43 -10.16 22.09
CA ASP A 150 16.57 -9.22 22.06
C ASP A 150 16.26 -7.94 21.26
N HIS A 151 15.39 -8.05 20.27
CA HIS A 151 14.99 -6.93 19.40
C HIS A 151 13.51 -7.01 19.06
N ILE A 152 12.87 -5.86 18.97
CA ILE A 152 11.47 -5.73 18.54
C ILE A 152 11.43 -4.97 17.23
N VAL A 153 10.76 -5.55 16.21
CA VAL A 153 10.50 -4.90 14.93
C VAL A 153 8.99 -4.73 14.76
N SER A 154 8.50 -3.50 14.81
CA SER A 154 7.09 -3.22 14.51
C SER A 154 6.91 -3.00 13.02
N ALA A 155 6.15 -3.88 12.37
CA ALA A 155 5.65 -3.73 11.00
C ALA A 155 4.16 -3.37 10.97
N ALA A 156 3.57 -3.05 12.12
CA ALA A 156 2.19 -2.66 12.31
C ALA A 156 1.93 -1.19 11.91
N ASP A 157 0.70 -0.74 12.11
CA ASP A 157 0.32 0.67 11.93
C ASP A 157 1.23 1.60 12.74
N GLY A 158 1.76 2.63 12.08
CA GLY A 158 2.73 3.54 12.71
C GLY A 158 2.12 4.38 13.84
N TYR A 159 0.83 4.78 13.70
CA TYR A 159 0.15 5.51 14.75
C TYR A 159 -0.09 4.60 15.96
N SER A 160 -0.68 3.43 15.75
CA SER A 160 -0.92 2.46 16.83
C SER A 160 0.39 2.05 17.51
N THR A 161 1.46 1.82 16.73
CA THR A 161 2.79 1.51 17.31
C THR A 161 3.27 2.60 18.27
N LEU A 162 3.20 3.88 17.84
CA LEU A 162 3.77 4.97 18.59
C LEU A 162 2.87 5.47 19.74
N TYR A 163 1.55 5.53 19.50
CA TYR A 163 0.62 6.14 20.46
C TYR A 163 -0.03 5.11 21.37
N ASP A 164 -0.32 3.90 20.85
CA ASP A 164 -1.00 2.87 21.64
C ASP A 164 0.02 1.91 22.26
N LEU A 165 0.84 1.21 21.46
CA LEU A 165 1.74 0.17 21.94
C LEU A 165 2.93 0.70 22.75
N LEU A 166 3.42 1.91 22.45
CA LEU A 166 4.49 2.62 23.17
C LEU A 166 3.96 3.76 24.06
N GLU A 167 2.63 3.91 24.18
CA GLU A 167 1.96 4.87 25.05
C GLU A 167 2.43 6.33 24.82
N GLY A 168 2.89 6.65 23.61
CA GLY A 168 3.39 7.98 23.23
C GLY A 168 4.74 8.39 23.86
N LYS A 169 5.40 7.52 24.62
CA LYS A 169 6.60 7.85 25.43
C LYS A 169 7.79 8.34 24.57
N TYR A 170 7.99 7.76 23.37
CA TYR A 170 9.15 8.06 22.51
C TYR A 170 8.79 8.95 21.31
N LEU A 171 7.67 9.63 21.36
CA LEU A 171 7.22 10.53 20.29
C LEU A 171 8.05 11.81 20.26
N THR A 172 8.79 12.02 19.19
CA THR A 172 9.45 13.30 18.91
C THR A 172 8.45 14.34 18.41
N ALA A 173 8.80 15.63 18.51
CA ALA A 173 8.01 16.71 17.93
C ALA A 173 7.83 16.54 16.40
N GLU A 174 8.86 16.04 15.71
CA GLU A 174 8.83 15.73 14.28
C GLU A 174 7.79 14.65 13.95
N LEU A 175 7.78 13.53 14.69
CA LEU A 175 6.81 12.45 14.51
C LEU A 175 5.39 12.91 14.83
N ARG A 176 5.18 13.71 15.89
CA ARG A 176 3.86 14.29 16.19
C ARG A 176 3.35 15.15 15.05
N LYS A 177 4.22 16.04 14.53
CA LYS A 177 3.90 16.89 13.39
C LYS A 177 3.57 16.06 12.14
N LEU A 178 4.38 15.06 11.83
CA LEU A 178 4.17 14.15 10.71
C LEU A 178 2.78 13.48 10.78
N HIS A 179 2.45 12.87 11.91
CA HIS A 179 1.15 12.22 12.10
C HIS A 179 -0.04 13.19 12.13
N ALA A 180 0.19 14.46 12.45
CA ALA A 180 -0.85 15.49 12.43
C ALA A 180 -1.09 16.07 11.03
N GLU A 181 -0.04 16.23 10.21
CA GLU A 181 -0.08 17.00 8.98
C GLU A 181 -0.06 16.13 7.70
N TRP A 182 0.55 14.95 7.74
CA TRP A 182 0.64 14.14 6.52
C TRP A 182 -0.68 13.47 6.21
N PRO A 183 -1.17 13.64 4.98
CA PRO A 183 -2.40 13.00 4.55
C PRO A 183 -2.21 11.48 4.45
N LEU A 184 -3.28 10.77 4.77
CA LEU A 184 -3.38 9.33 4.57
C LEU A 184 -3.94 9.05 3.17
N TRP A 185 -3.61 7.87 2.62
CA TRP A 185 -4.39 7.34 1.52
C TRP A 185 -5.83 7.15 1.99
N LYS A 186 -6.76 7.58 1.15
CA LYS A 186 -8.17 7.37 1.45
C LYS A 186 -8.45 5.88 1.62
N PRO A 187 -9.27 5.50 2.58
CA PRO A 187 -9.72 4.14 2.68
C PRO A 187 -10.57 3.75 1.48
N VAL A 188 -10.71 2.45 1.24
CA VAL A 188 -11.47 1.93 0.11
C VAL A 188 -12.53 0.94 0.57
N VAL A 189 -13.65 0.92 -0.15
CA VAL A 189 -14.54 -0.23 -0.22
C VAL A 189 -14.04 -1.14 -1.33
N LEU A 190 -13.85 -2.41 -1.01
CA LEU A 190 -13.45 -3.44 -1.94
C LEU A 190 -14.56 -4.48 -2.04
N ILE A 191 -15.16 -4.60 -3.23
CA ILE A 191 -16.24 -5.56 -3.48
C ILE A 191 -15.72 -6.63 -4.40
N ASN A 192 -15.87 -7.87 -4.01
CA ASN A 192 -15.50 -9.04 -4.78
C ASN A 192 -16.75 -9.80 -5.20
N TYR A 193 -16.89 -10.06 -6.50
CA TYR A 193 -17.94 -10.88 -7.08
C TYR A 193 -17.32 -12.14 -7.69
N GLY A 194 -17.77 -13.32 -7.25
CA GLY A 194 -17.53 -14.58 -7.97
C GLY A 194 -18.60 -14.74 -9.03
N VAL A 195 -18.21 -14.70 -10.30
CA VAL A 195 -19.13 -14.65 -11.44
C VAL A 195 -19.02 -15.91 -12.27
N ALA A 196 -20.15 -16.58 -12.56
CA ALA A 196 -20.25 -17.75 -13.45
C ALA A 196 -20.16 -17.30 -14.93
N ARG A 197 -19.06 -16.64 -15.31
CA ARG A 197 -18.81 -16.15 -16.65
C ARG A 197 -17.31 -16.16 -16.92
N ASP A 198 -16.94 -16.50 -18.15
CA ASP A 198 -15.60 -16.31 -18.69
C ASP A 198 -15.44 -14.85 -19.14
N PHE A 199 -14.35 -14.24 -18.70
CA PHE A 199 -13.94 -12.87 -19.04
C PHE A 199 -12.57 -12.88 -19.73
N SER A 200 -12.17 -13.96 -20.40
CA SER A 200 -10.86 -14.10 -21.05
C SER A 200 -10.57 -12.99 -22.07
N ASP A 201 -11.61 -12.49 -22.74
CA ASP A 201 -11.49 -11.44 -23.76
C ASP A 201 -11.54 -10.01 -23.19
N GLU A 202 -11.77 -9.86 -21.88
CA GLU A 202 -11.86 -8.56 -21.23
C GLU A 202 -10.50 -8.09 -20.70
N PRO A 203 -10.25 -6.77 -20.68
CA PRO A 203 -9.07 -6.24 -20.01
C PRO A 203 -9.05 -6.60 -18.52
N SER A 204 -7.89 -7.02 -18.00
CA SER A 204 -7.73 -7.36 -16.58
C SER A 204 -7.94 -6.18 -15.63
N ILE A 205 -7.85 -4.94 -16.13
CA ILE A 205 -8.11 -3.71 -15.39
C ILE A 205 -8.97 -2.79 -16.25
N THR A 206 -10.08 -2.34 -15.69
CA THR A 206 -10.99 -1.37 -16.33
C THR A 206 -11.27 -0.25 -15.33
N MET A 207 -11.33 0.98 -15.80
CA MET A 207 -11.76 2.14 -15.00
C MET A 207 -13.16 2.53 -15.43
N LEU A 208 -14.09 2.54 -14.48
CA LEU A 208 -15.47 2.92 -14.72
C LEU A 208 -15.78 4.25 -14.03
N LYS A 209 -16.33 5.19 -14.81
CA LYS A 209 -16.92 6.40 -14.25
C LYS A 209 -18.44 6.19 -14.19
N PRO A 210 -19.01 6.02 -12.99
CA PRO A 210 -20.44 5.85 -12.86
C PRO A 210 -21.19 7.15 -13.28
N THR A 211 -22.35 6.99 -13.87
CA THR A 211 -23.17 8.12 -14.35
C THR A 211 -24.00 8.78 -13.24
N SER A 212 -24.10 8.14 -12.08
CA SER A 212 -24.82 8.64 -10.91
C SER A 212 -24.08 8.28 -9.62
N ASN A 213 -24.24 9.10 -8.58
CA ASN A 213 -23.74 8.79 -7.26
C ASN A 213 -24.41 7.51 -6.72
N ILE A 214 -23.60 6.64 -6.11
CA ILE A 214 -24.04 5.41 -5.47
C ILE A 214 -23.67 5.47 -3.99
N GLY A 215 -24.53 4.91 -3.16
CA GLY A 215 -24.37 4.88 -1.71
C GLY A 215 -24.79 6.20 -1.06
N ALA A 216 -25.18 6.13 0.19
CA ALA A 216 -25.65 7.24 1.00
C ALA A 216 -24.49 8.12 1.52
N GLY A 217 -23.52 8.52 0.65
CA GLY A 217 -22.37 9.32 1.05
C GLY A 217 -21.17 8.52 1.58
N TYR A 218 -21.23 7.19 1.51
CA TYR A 218 -20.12 6.33 1.95
C TYR A 218 -19.00 6.19 0.91
N LEU A 219 -19.30 6.45 -0.37
CA LEU A 219 -18.34 6.37 -1.48
C LEU A 219 -17.89 7.76 -1.91
N ALA A 220 -16.59 7.98 -1.95
CA ALA A 220 -15.98 9.29 -2.19
C ALA A 220 -15.52 9.51 -3.64
N SER A 221 -15.43 8.47 -4.46
CA SER A 221 -14.83 8.53 -5.80
C SER A 221 -15.84 8.34 -6.92
N ASN A 222 -15.70 9.16 -7.96
CA ASN A 222 -16.43 9.04 -9.22
C ASN A 222 -15.72 8.15 -10.23
N CYS A 223 -14.63 7.47 -9.84
CA CYS A 223 -13.89 6.56 -10.68
C CYS A 223 -13.65 5.25 -9.93
N TRP A 224 -14.15 4.15 -10.46
CA TRP A 224 -13.99 2.82 -9.89
C TRP A 224 -12.89 2.07 -10.62
N ILE A 225 -12.05 1.39 -9.89
CA ILE A 225 -11.05 0.48 -10.46
C ILE A 225 -11.64 -0.93 -10.41
N ILE A 226 -11.88 -1.51 -11.58
CA ILE A 226 -12.40 -2.86 -11.71
C ILE A 226 -11.24 -3.75 -12.14
N ARG A 227 -10.99 -4.81 -11.37
CA ARG A 227 -10.01 -5.85 -11.69
C ARG A 227 -10.75 -7.12 -12.04
N ILE A 228 -10.45 -7.67 -13.20
CA ILE A 228 -10.93 -8.97 -13.66
C ILE A 228 -9.77 -9.94 -13.56
N PHE A 229 -9.89 -10.95 -12.69
CA PHE A 229 -8.83 -11.92 -12.44
C PHE A 229 -8.81 -13.06 -13.47
N ASN A 230 -8.97 -12.70 -14.73
CA ASN A 230 -8.92 -13.64 -15.88
C ASN A 230 -7.53 -14.25 -16.13
N TYR A 231 -6.50 -13.68 -15.55
CA TYR A 231 -5.11 -14.18 -15.58
C TYR A 231 -4.77 -15.11 -14.41
N CYS A 232 -5.64 -15.23 -13.40
CA CYS A 232 -5.39 -15.94 -12.15
C CYS A 232 -6.26 -17.21 -12.08
N GLN A 233 -5.76 -18.33 -12.59
CA GLN A 233 -6.48 -19.59 -12.59
C GLN A 233 -6.83 -20.13 -11.20
N SER A 234 -6.07 -19.75 -10.16
CA SER A 234 -6.31 -20.16 -8.77
C SER A 234 -7.25 -19.21 -8.02
N CYS A 235 -7.66 -18.09 -8.63
CA CYS A 235 -8.50 -17.09 -7.99
C CYS A 235 -10.00 -17.42 -8.04
N ALA A 236 -10.40 -18.33 -8.96
CA ALA A 236 -11.77 -18.80 -9.09
C ALA A 236 -11.79 -20.24 -9.64
N PRO A 237 -12.87 -21.02 -9.42
CA PRO A 237 -13.06 -22.33 -10.04
C PRO A 237 -13.12 -22.22 -11.58
N ALA A 238 -12.94 -23.34 -12.27
CA ALA A 238 -13.04 -23.41 -13.74
C ALA A 238 -14.41 -22.88 -14.24
N GLY A 239 -14.39 -22.08 -15.31
CA GLY A 239 -15.57 -21.44 -15.89
C GLY A 239 -16.14 -20.28 -15.08
N ARG A 240 -15.40 -19.82 -14.06
CA ARG A 240 -15.75 -18.69 -13.20
C ARG A 240 -14.64 -17.68 -13.16
N THR A 241 -15.00 -16.43 -12.89
CA THR A 241 -14.03 -15.33 -12.78
C THR A 241 -14.30 -14.51 -11.52
N LEU A 242 -13.24 -14.13 -10.83
CA LEU A 242 -13.31 -13.14 -9.77
C LEU A 242 -13.28 -11.74 -10.38
N VAL A 243 -14.33 -10.94 -10.13
CA VAL A 243 -14.41 -9.52 -10.48
C VAL A 243 -14.34 -8.70 -9.19
N GLN A 244 -13.36 -7.84 -9.09
CA GLN A 244 -13.12 -7.00 -7.91
C GLN A 244 -13.32 -5.53 -8.27
N VAL A 245 -14.11 -4.81 -7.48
CA VAL A 245 -14.33 -3.37 -7.64
C VAL A 245 -13.76 -2.66 -6.44
N MET A 246 -12.86 -1.70 -6.68
CA MET A 246 -12.26 -0.85 -5.66
C MET A 246 -12.78 0.57 -5.83
N ILE A 247 -13.32 1.15 -4.76
CA ILE A 247 -13.92 2.48 -4.73
C ILE A 247 -13.40 3.21 -3.50
N GLU A 248 -12.87 4.42 -3.67
CA GLU A 248 -12.53 5.28 -2.53
C GLU A 248 -13.75 5.56 -1.66
N SER A 249 -13.51 5.62 -0.36
CA SER A 249 -14.57 5.75 0.63
C SER A 249 -14.13 6.66 1.79
N GLU A 250 -15.05 6.98 2.68
CA GLU A 250 -14.78 7.74 3.88
C GLU A 250 -14.76 6.80 5.11
N TRP A 251 -13.88 7.10 6.08
CA TRP A 251 -13.75 6.30 7.30
C TRP A 251 -14.93 6.46 8.26
N GLN A 252 -15.32 7.71 8.51
CA GLN A 252 -16.22 8.01 9.64
C GLN A 252 -17.59 7.35 9.51
N PRO A 253 -18.28 7.37 8.35
CA PRO A 253 -19.58 6.72 8.21
C PRO A 253 -19.54 5.22 8.54
N TRP A 254 -18.51 4.50 8.05
CA TRP A 254 -18.37 3.07 8.31
C TRP A 254 -18.01 2.75 9.76
N LYS A 255 -17.27 3.63 10.44
CA LYS A 255 -17.00 3.51 11.86
C LYS A 255 -18.28 3.68 12.68
N ASP A 256 -19.08 4.69 12.35
CA ASP A 256 -20.27 5.04 13.11
C ASP A 256 -21.36 3.95 13.00
N ILE A 257 -21.65 3.53 11.76
CA ILE A 257 -22.67 2.49 11.53
C ILE A 257 -22.25 1.12 12.10
N ARG A 258 -20.94 0.88 12.32
CA ARG A 258 -20.43 -0.41 12.83
C ARG A 258 -20.95 -0.78 14.21
N ALA A 259 -21.40 0.19 14.99
CA ALA A 259 -22.02 -0.06 16.30
C ALA A 259 -23.31 -0.89 16.18
N ASP A 260 -24.07 -0.70 15.09
CA ASP A 260 -25.21 -1.52 14.72
C ASP A 260 -24.78 -2.53 13.65
N LYS A 261 -24.69 -3.81 14.04
CA LYS A 261 -24.23 -4.88 13.15
C LYS A 261 -25.18 -5.13 11.98
N ASP A 262 -26.48 -5.00 12.20
CA ASP A 262 -27.48 -5.28 11.17
C ASP A 262 -27.52 -4.14 10.16
N ALA A 263 -27.53 -2.89 10.61
CA ALA A 263 -27.40 -1.72 9.75
C ALA A 263 -26.08 -1.74 8.94
N TYR A 264 -24.97 -2.11 9.57
CA TYR A 264 -23.68 -2.25 8.89
C TYR A 264 -23.68 -3.31 7.78
N ASN A 265 -24.29 -4.47 8.03
CA ASN A 265 -24.40 -5.51 7.01
C ASN A 265 -25.37 -5.13 5.90
N ALA A 266 -26.50 -4.52 6.23
CA ALA A 266 -27.46 -4.01 5.24
C ALA A 266 -26.82 -2.98 4.31
N GLU A 267 -26.01 -2.05 4.84
CA GLU A 267 -25.31 -1.05 4.02
C GLU A 267 -24.28 -1.71 3.08
N LYS A 268 -23.55 -2.73 3.53
CA LYS A 268 -22.63 -3.50 2.69
C LYS A 268 -23.37 -4.18 1.53
N GLU A 269 -24.48 -4.83 1.80
CA GLU A 269 -25.32 -5.51 0.81
C GLU A 269 -25.92 -4.52 -0.19
N MET A 270 -26.44 -3.39 0.30
CA MET A 270 -27.00 -2.33 -0.53
C MET A 270 -25.92 -1.74 -1.45
N THR A 271 -24.75 -1.42 -0.91
CA THR A 271 -23.61 -0.91 -1.68
C THR A 271 -23.20 -1.89 -2.77
N ALA A 272 -23.05 -3.18 -2.44
CA ALA A 272 -22.70 -4.20 -3.43
C ALA A 272 -23.76 -4.34 -4.51
N LYS A 273 -25.05 -4.35 -4.15
CA LYS A 273 -26.15 -4.43 -5.11
C LYS A 273 -26.14 -3.23 -6.07
N GLN A 274 -25.99 -2.03 -5.57
CA GLN A 274 -25.95 -0.82 -6.41
C GLN A 274 -24.76 -0.82 -7.36
N VAL A 275 -23.57 -1.27 -6.89
CA VAL A 275 -22.38 -1.43 -7.74
C VAL A 275 -22.63 -2.48 -8.82
N LEU A 276 -23.23 -3.61 -8.47
CA LEU A 276 -23.55 -4.68 -9.42
C LEU A 276 -24.51 -4.23 -10.53
N GLU A 277 -25.51 -3.39 -10.21
CA GLU A 277 -26.40 -2.81 -11.23
C GLU A 277 -25.60 -1.96 -12.26
N ARG A 278 -24.55 -1.24 -11.81
CA ARG A 278 -23.68 -0.48 -12.72
C ARG A 278 -22.75 -1.38 -13.53
N LEU A 279 -22.29 -2.47 -12.96
CA LEU A 279 -21.54 -3.46 -13.72
C LEU A 279 -22.41 -4.13 -14.80
N ASN A 280 -23.70 -4.30 -14.54
CA ASN A 280 -24.66 -4.84 -15.50
C ASN A 280 -24.89 -3.92 -16.70
N ASP A 281 -24.70 -2.59 -16.54
CA ASP A 281 -24.72 -1.64 -17.65
C ASP A 281 -23.53 -1.85 -18.61
N VAL A 282 -22.38 -2.31 -18.07
CA VAL A 282 -21.14 -2.57 -18.82
C VAL A 282 -21.12 -4.00 -19.38
N TRP A 283 -21.51 -4.95 -18.55
CA TRP A 283 -21.57 -6.39 -18.89
C TRP A 283 -22.98 -6.94 -18.69
N PRO A 284 -23.89 -6.77 -19.68
CA PRO A 284 -25.28 -7.22 -19.54
C PRO A 284 -25.38 -8.69 -19.13
N GLY A 285 -26.28 -8.96 -18.18
CA GLY A 285 -26.51 -10.28 -17.61
C GLY A 285 -25.55 -10.70 -16.49
N ILE A 286 -24.53 -9.91 -16.17
CA ILE A 286 -23.58 -10.23 -15.07
C ILE A 286 -24.31 -10.42 -13.75
N ARG A 287 -25.36 -9.62 -13.48
CA ARG A 287 -26.15 -9.69 -12.25
C ARG A 287 -26.66 -11.09 -11.95
N ASP A 288 -27.16 -11.78 -12.96
CA ASP A 288 -27.75 -13.11 -12.83
C ASP A 288 -26.70 -14.24 -12.77
N GLN A 289 -25.42 -13.90 -13.00
CA GLN A 289 -24.27 -14.78 -13.01
C GLN A 289 -23.41 -14.69 -11.74
N VAL A 290 -23.74 -13.77 -10.81
CA VAL A 290 -23.01 -13.66 -9.52
C VAL A 290 -23.43 -14.79 -8.61
N GLU A 291 -22.47 -15.62 -8.21
CA GLU A 291 -22.64 -16.73 -7.25
C GLU A 291 -22.12 -16.36 -5.85
N MET A 292 -21.23 -15.38 -5.74
CA MET A 292 -20.65 -14.96 -4.45
C MET A 292 -20.41 -13.46 -4.44
N THR A 293 -20.70 -12.83 -3.30
CA THR A 293 -20.38 -11.42 -3.04
C THR A 293 -19.69 -11.29 -1.69
N ASN A 294 -18.58 -10.55 -1.67
CA ASN A 294 -17.88 -10.18 -0.44
C ASN A 294 -17.54 -8.70 -0.45
N VAL A 295 -17.77 -8.02 0.66
CA VAL A 295 -17.51 -6.58 0.81
C VAL A 295 -16.56 -6.32 1.97
N ALA A 296 -15.40 -5.74 1.68
CA ALA A 296 -14.49 -5.18 2.67
C ALA A 296 -14.64 -3.65 2.69
N THR A 297 -14.90 -3.11 3.86
CA THR A 297 -15.10 -1.67 4.10
C THR A 297 -13.86 -1.07 4.78
N PRO A 298 -13.77 0.26 4.92
CA PRO A 298 -12.73 0.91 5.73
C PRO A 298 -12.59 0.31 7.14
N HIS A 299 -13.72 -0.04 7.77
CA HIS A 299 -13.68 -0.68 9.08
C HIS A 299 -13.13 -2.12 9.01
N THR A 300 -13.34 -2.85 7.90
CA THR A 300 -12.73 -4.16 7.68
C THR A 300 -11.20 -4.05 7.66
N TRP A 301 -10.65 -3.08 6.92
CA TRP A 301 -9.21 -2.82 6.88
C TRP A 301 -8.67 -2.51 8.28
N TRP A 302 -9.28 -1.56 8.97
CA TRP A 302 -8.88 -1.24 10.34
C TRP A 302 -8.92 -2.44 11.28
N ARG A 303 -9.94 -3.28 11.19
CA ARG A 303 -10.08 -4.46 12.05
C ARG A 303 -8.92 -5.43 11.90
N PHE A 304 -8.44 -5.66 10.67
CA PHE A 304 -7.39 -6.63 10.39
C PHE A 304 -5.97 -6.06 10.46
N THR A 305 -5.79 -4.78 10.19
CA THR A 305 -4.45 -4.17 10.07
C THR A 305 -4.18 -3.11 11.12
N ARG A 306 -5.22 -2.64 11.81
CA ARG A 306 -5.18 -1.45 12.69
C ARG A 306 -4.73 -0.18 11.97
N ASN A 307 -4.63 -0.17 10.64
CA ASN A 307 -4.29 1.03 9.89
C ASN A 307 -5.21 2.19 10.27
N ARG A 308 -4.59 3.30 10.67
CA ARG A 308 -5.30 4.50 11.11
C ARG A 308 -6.38 4.89 10.10
N GLN A 309 -7.63 5.06 10.56
CA GLN A 309 -8.79 5.42 9.73
C GLN A 309 -9.05 4.45 8.56
N GLY A 310 -8.61 3.20 8.68
CA GLY A 310 -8.73 2.22 7.60
C GLY A 310 -7.96 2.57 6.34
N ALA A 311 -6.92 3.42 6.44
CA ALA A 311 -6.12 3.87 5.30
C ALA A 311 -5.60 2.68 4.48
N PHE A 312 -5.68 2.81 3.16
CA PHE A 312 -5.35 1.72 2.25
C PHE A 312 -3.85 1.38 2.27
N GLU A 313 -2.97 2.39 2.20
CA GLU A 313 -1.51 2.21 2.13
C GLU A 313 -0.71 3.15 3.06
N GLY A 314 -1.28 3.62 4.15
CA GLY A 314 -0.59 4.53 5.08
C GLY A 314 -0.56 5.99 4.57
N PHE A 315 0.61 6.64 4.60
CA PHE A 315 0.74 8.04 4.17
C PHE A 315 0.67 8.18 2.65
N ALA A 316 -0.12 9.14 2.17
CA ALA A 316 -0.21 9.46 0.74
C ALA A 316 1.04 10.18 0.23
N ILE A 317 1.52 9.81 -0.97
CA ILE A 317 2.71 10.38 -1.59
C ILE A 317 2.41 11.69 -2.33
N ILE A 318 1.98 12.71 -1.62
CA ILE A 318 1.62 14.00 -2.18
C ILE A 318 2.82 14.97 -2.08
N GLY A 319 3.16 15.62 -3.19
CA GLY A 319 4.22 16.63 -3.23
C GLY A 319 5.56 16.14 -2.66
N LYS A 320 6.10 16.83 -1.65
CA LYS A 320 7.40 16.50 -1.04
C LYS A 320 7.41 15.18 -0.27
N ILE A 321 6.27 14.66 0.14
CA ILE A 321 6.20 13.38 0.89
C ILE A 321 6.75 12.24 0.02
N PHE A 322 6.56 12.29 -1.30
CA PHE A 322 7.11 11.33 -2.25
C PHE A 322 8.63 11.12 -2.13
N THR A 323 9.36 12.13 -1.70
CA THR A 323 10.84 12.08 -1.55
C THR A 323 11.28 11.97 -0.09
N THR A 324 10.35 11.80 0.85
CA THR A 324 10.64 11.77 2.29
C THR A 324 10.57 10.32 2.79
N SER A 325 11.38 10.00 3.79
CA SER A 325 11.30 8.73 4.52
C SER A 325 11.14 8.99 6.01
N VAL A 326 10.42 8.10 6.69
CA VAL A 326 10.30 8.12 8.15
C VAL A 326 11.44 7.30 8.75
N LYS A 327 12.02 7.78 9.85
CA LYS A 327 13.05 7.05 10.58
C LYS A 327 12.51 5.72 11.10
N ARG A 328 13.35 4.70 11.07
CA ARG A 328 13.02 3.34 11.51
C ARG A 328 13.38 3.07 12.96
N THR A 329 14.06 4.01 13.59
CA THR A 329 14.46 3.95 15.00
C THR A 329 13.89 5.16 15.74
N LEU A 330 13.65 5.03 17.04
CA LEU A 330 13.14 6.10 17.89
C LEU A 330 14.25 6.59 18.81
N PRO A 331 14.50 7.92 18.88
CA PRO A 331 15.45 8.46 19.82
C PRO A 331 15.07 8.10 21.28
N GLY A 332 16.02 7.61 22.04
CA GLY A 332 15.81 7.22 23.43
C GLY A 332 15.19 5.83 23.62
N LEU A 333 14.90 5.09 22.56
CA LEU A 333 14.46 3.69 22.66
C LEU A 333 15.41 2.78 21.90
N ASP A 334 16.10 1.94 22.64
CA ASP A 334 17.02 0.94 22.11
C ASP A 334 16.30 -0.37 21.80
N HIS A 335 16.91 -1.21 20.94
CA HIS A 335 16.41 -2.54 20.53
C HIS A 335 15.05 -2.53 19.84
N PHE A 336 14.63 -1.35 19.34
CA PHE A 336 13.37 -1.15 18.65
C PHE A 336 13.59 -0.65 17.22
N PHE A 337 12.86 -1.25 16.27
CA PHE A 337 12.88 -0.87 14.87
C PHE A 337 11.45 -0.83 14.29
N MET A 338 11.25 0.01 13.28
CA MET A 338 10.01 0.07 12.52
C MET A 338 10.24 -0.38 11.06
N ALA A 339 9.28 -1.11 10.51
CA ALA A 339 9.27 -1.54 9.11
C ALA A 339 7.86 -1.30 8.51
N GLY A 340 7.70 -1.62 7.22
CA GLY A 340 6.41 -1.56 6.55
C GLY A 340 6.10 -0.20 5.90
N GLN A 341 4.86 -0.06 5.49
CA GLN A 341 4.37 1.09 4.73
C GLN A 341 4.38 2.42 5.51
N TRP A 342 4.39 2.39 6.83
CA TRP A 342 4.37 3.60 7.66
C TRP A 342 5.73 4.29 7.81
N VAL A 343 6.81 3.61 7.42
CA VAL A 343 8.16 4.20 7.35
C VAL A 343 8.63 4.45 5.90
N VAL A 344 7.86 3.95 4.92
CA VAL A 344 8.06 4.22 3.49
C VAL A 344 6.75 4.75 2.92
N PRO A 345 6.56 6.07 2.86
CA PRO A 345 5.34 6.67 2.31
C PRO A 345 5.02 6.16 0.91
N GLY A 346 3.73 6.01 0.64
CA GLY A 346 3.23 5.48 -0.63
C GLY A 346 2.89 4.00 -0.61
N GLY A 347 3.41 3.25 0.36
CA GLY A 347 3.07 1.84 0.52
C GLY A 347 3.43 0.96 -0.68
N GLY A 348 2.68 -0.11 -0.85
CA GLY A 348 2.88 -1.10 -1.91
C GLY A 348 3.84 -2.23 -1.52
N VAL A 349 3.79 -3.33 -2.27
CA VAL A 349 4.52 -4.57 -1.94
C VAL A 349 6.03 -4.36 -1.95
N ILE A 350 6.58 -3.77 -3.02
CA ILE A 350 8.03 -3.61 -3.18
C ILE A 350 8.65 -2.67 -2.13
N PRO A 351 8.13 -1.44 -1.90
CA PRO A 351 8.64 -0.56 -0.84
C PRO A 351 8.57 -1.20 0.54
N THR A 352 7.51 -1.96 0.83
CA THR A 352 7.33 -2.66 2.10
C THR A 352 8.39 -3.75 2.31
N LEU A 353 8.68 -4.56 1.27
CA LEU A 353 9.76 -5.56 1.31
C LEU A 353 11.13 -4.91 1.51
N VAL A 354 11.42 -3.82 0.79
CA VAL A 354 12.65 -3.04 0.97
C VAL A 354 12.75 -2.49 2.39
N SER A 355 11.64 -2.06 2.98
CA SER A 355 11.60 -1.59 4.36
C SER A 355 11.98 -2.67 5.36
N GLY A 356 11.51 -3.91 5.18
CA GLY A 356 11.92 -5.07 5.99
C GLY A 356 13.41 -5.36 5.84
N LYS A 357 13.94 -5.36 4.61
CA LYS A 357 15.39 -5.49 4.35
C LYS A 357 16.20 -4.39 5.07
N HIS A 358 15.69 -3.17 5.10
CA HIS A 358 16.34 -2.05 5.80
C HIS A 358 16.34 -2.25 7.33
N ALA A 359 15.23 -2.70 7.91
CA ALA A 359 15.16 -3.01 9.33
C ALA A 359 16.17 -4.11 9.72
N ALA A 360 16.24 -5.20 8.94
CA ALA A 360 17.21 -6.26 9.14
C ALA A 360 18.67 -5.77 9.07
N ARG A 361 18.98 -4.86 8.14
CA ARG A 361 20.32 -4.23 8.05
C ARG A 361 20.67 -3.39 9.28
N LEU A 362 19.71 -2.63 9.80
CA LEU A 362 19.89 -1.83 11.01
C LEU A 362 20.14 -2.73 12.22
N LEU A 363 19.38 -3.82 12.32
CA LEU A 363 19.53 -4.83 13.36
C LEU A 363 20.91 -5.49 13.30
N CYS A 364 21.33 -6.01 12.14
CA CYS A 364 22.67 -6.56 11.95
C CYS A 364 23.79 -5.58 12.33
N ARG A 365 23.65 -4.30 11.93
CA ARG A 365 24.62 -3.26 12.30
C ARG A 365 24.70 -3.07 13.80
N ARG A 366 23.56 -3.08 14.50
CA ARG A 366 23.52 -2.93 15.95
C ARG A 366 24.27 -4.08 16.64
N ASP A 367 24.07 -5.30 16.17
CA ASP A 367 24.72 -6.49 16.72
C ASP A 367 26.17 -6.70 16.24
N GLY A 368 26.73 -5.77 15.46
CA GLY A 368 28.05 -5.93 14.86
C GLY A 368 28.14 -7.04 13.81
N LYS A 369 26.99 -7.52 13.31
CA LYS A 369 26.92 -8.60 12.31
C LYS A 369 26.93 -8.03 10.88
N VAL A 370 27.49 -8.81 9.94
CA VAL A 370 27.44 -8.51 8.51
C VAL A 370 26.09 -8.94 7.96
N PHE A 371 25.41 -8.02 7.24
CA PHE A 371 24.19 -8.37 6.55
C PHE A 371 24.53 -8.97 5.18
N ASN A 372 24.28 -10.27 5.02
CA ASN A 372 24.46 -11.00 3.76
C ASN A 372 23.12 -11.41 3.17
N THR A 373 23.02 -11.39 1.83
CA THR A 373 21.89 -11.95 1.08
C THR A 373 22.41 -12.98 0.09
N SER A 374 21.68 -14.05 -0.12
CA SER A 374 22.04 -15.13 -1.06
C SER A 374 22.18 -14.65 -2.53
N SER A 375 21.74 -13.42 -2.84
CA SER A 375 21.89 -12.80 -4.16
C SER A 375 23.15 -11.95 -4.31
N GLU A 376 23.98 -11.81 -3.28
CA GLU A 376 25.26 -11.08 -3.35
C GLU A 376 26.44 -12.03 -3.62
N GLU A 377 26.20 -13.34 -3.70
CA GLU A 377 27.18 -14.37 -4.03
C GLU A 377 27.07 -14.90 -5.48
N ALA A 378 26.22 -14.28 -6.32
CA ALA A 378 26.05 -14.68 -7.72
C ALA A 378 26.52 -13.58 -8.70
#